data_716cd8318acaa87402d5e185ef9ae448
#
_entry.id   716cd8318acaa87402d5e185ef9ae448
#
_cell.length_a   1.000
_cell.length_b   1.000
_cell.length_c   1.000
_cell.angle_alpha   90.00
_cell.angle_beta   90.00
_cell.angle_gamma   90.00
#
_symmetry.space_group_name_H-M   'P 1'
#
loop_
_entity.id
_entity.type
_entity.pdbx_description
1 polymer ?
#
loop_
_entity_poly.entity_id
_entity_poly.type
_entity_poly.pdbx_seq_one_letter_code
_entity_poly.pdbx_strand_id
1 'polypeptide(L)'
;MAIKSSGSPLSFSEIESEFGTNNSRSLGNYRVSQTVGSLSNKPLDTGIPQSGSISFSQFYDKRLNVVVDFHTGGTVSRVNAKNRYNNNRVTVIGGFRGKKEAGSKILIHVNKTIGSAKGNQANVALRTGSWNSDVVLSVDIGSSGRLYGAGGDGGKGADSWSDGGSQNGGSGGNGTSALGIEHEETAVNVQSGGKIHAGAPGGGGGAGARQVDSGADRSACGGG
;
A
#
# COMPACT_ATOMS: atom_id res chain seq x y z
N MET A 1 -1.48 16.96 -14.95
CA MET A 1 -2.18 17.50 -16.14
C MET A 1 -1.78 16.67 -17.33
N ALA A 2 -2.70 16.10 -18.06
CA ALA A 2 -2.36 15.36 -19.29
C ALA A 2 -1.67 16.29 -20.30
N ILE A 3 -0.96 15.71 -21.26
CA ILE A 3 -0.51 16.46 -22.43
C ILE A 3 -1.75 17.07 -23.11
N LYS A 4 -1.60 18.26 -23.65
CA LYS A 4 -2.70 18.98 -24.31
C LYS A 4 -3.42 18.13 -25.37
N SER A 5 -4.66 18.51 -25.65
CA SER A 5 -5.48 17.87 -26.68
C SER A 5 -4.99 18.17 -28.11
N SER A 6 -5.44 17.37 -29.05
CA SER A 6 -5.17 17.58 -30.49
C SER A 6 -5.70 18.94 -30.96
N GLY A 7 -5.04 19.53 -31.94
CA GLY A 7 -5.41 20.85 -32.51
C GLY A 7 -4.38 21.94 -32.28
N SER A 8 -3.39 21.70 -31.46
CA SER A 8 -2.24 22.60 -31.27
C SER A 8 -0.93 21.84 -31.47
N PRO A 9 0.12 22.45 -32.02
CA PRO A 9 1.40 21.78 -32.18
C PRO A 9 1.93 21.25 -30.86
N LEU A 10 2.35 19.99 -30.83
CA LEU A 10 2.96 19.35 -29.66
C LEU A 10 4.47 19.36 -29.78
N SER A 11 5.14 19.73 -28.72
CA SER A 11 6.61 19.78 -28.63
C SER A 11 7.19 18.65 -27.79
N PHE A 12 8.46 18.34 -27.98
CA PHE A 12 9.18 17.44 -27.10
C PHE A 12 9.20 17.90 -25.65
N SER A 13 9.29 19.21 -25.40
CA SER A 13 9.30 19.72 -24.03
C SER A 13 8.00 19.45 -23.26
N GLU A 14 6.88 19.41 -23.96
CA GLU A 14 5.59 19.02 -23.33
C GLU A 14 5.54 17.52 -23.02
N ILE A 15 6.08 16.70 -23.91
CA ILE A 15 6.23 15.26 -23.66
C ILE A 15 7.19 15.02 -22.49
N GLU A 16 8.33 15.72 -22.47
CA GLU A 16 9.32 15.65 -21.39
C GLU A 16 8.74 16.13 -20.04
N SER A 17 7.90 17.16 -20.06
CA SER A 17 7.24 17.65 -18.86
C SER A 17 6.30 16.62 -18.26
N GLU A 18 5.62 15.83 -19.06
CA GLU A 18 4.70 14.78 -18.61
C GLU A 18 5.44 13.51 -18.23
N PHE A 19 6.31 13.01 -19.10
CA PHE A 19 6.94 11.70 -18.95
C PHE A 19 8.35 11.73 -18.36
N GLY A 20 8.94 12.90 -18.26
CA GLY A 20 10.32 13.09 -17.85
C GLY A 20 11.28 13.20 -19.03
N THR A 21 12.45 13.76 -18.76
CA THR A 21 13.48 14.04 -19.75
C THR A 21 14.28 12.79 -20.06
N ASN A 22 14.51 12.51 -21.33
CA ASN A 22 15.57 11.61 -21.75
C ASN A 22 16.63 12.39 -22.55
N ASN A 23 17.88 11.95 -22.46
CA ASN A 23 19.00 12.68 -23.04
C ASN A 23 19.03 12.66 -24.59
N SER A 24 18.23 11.83 -25.24
CA SER A 24 18.29 11.62 -26.70
C SER A 24 17.09 12.19 -27.46
N ARG A 25 16.10 12.75 -26.76
CA ARG A 25 14.89 13.33 -27.37
C ARG A 25 14.29 12.49 -28.50
N SER A 26 14.22 11.18 -28.30
CA SER A 26 13.62 10.26 -29.25
C SER A 26 12.23 9.83 -28.77
N LEU A 27 11.23 9.93 -29.63
CA LEU A 27 9.88 9.41 -29.32
C LEU A 27 9.93 7.91 -29.00
N GLY A 28 10.85 7.17 -29.61
CA GLY A 28 11.03 5.75 -29.34
C GLY A 28 11.35 5.42 -27.89
N ASN A 29 11.93 6.34 -27.14
CA ASN A 29 12.24 6.16 -25.74
C ASN A 29 11.00 6.25 -24.82
N TYR A 30 9.91 6.84 -25.31
CA TYR A 30 8.62 6.90 -24.59
C TYR A 30 7.72 5.70 -24.88
N ARG A 31 8.22 4.71 -25.61
CA ARG A 31 7.55 3.42 -25.73
C ARG A 31 7.62 2.71 -24.41
N VAL A 32 6.50 2.38 -23.90
CA VAL A 32 6.44 2.00 -22.51
C VAL A 32 6.04 0.55 -22.34
N SER A 33 6.91 -0.22 -21.74
CA SER A 33 6.58 -1.38 -20.91
C SER A 33 7.79 -1.80 -20.09
N GLN A 34 8.44 -0.84 -19.44
CA GLN A 34 9.56 -1.19 -18.59
C GLN A 34 9.08 -1.31 -17.16
N THR A 35 9.20 -2.51 -16.62
CA THR A 35 9.15 -2.73 -15.19
C THR A 35 10.57 -2.58 -14.67
N VAL A 36 10.77 -1.64 -13.77
CA VAL A 36 12.05 -1.46 -13.14
C VAL A 36 11.87 -1.53 -11.64
N GLY A 37 12.44 -2.54 -11.07
CA GLY A 37 12.21 -2.87 -9.68
C GLY A 37 10.72 -3.06 -9.41
N SER A 38 10.12 -2.11 -8.69
CA SER A 38 8.70 -2.18 -8.33
C SER A 38 7.83 -1.16 -9.05
N LEU A 39 8.40 -0.48 -10.02
CA LEU A 39 7.67 0.49 -10.84
C LEU A 39 7.58 -0.03 -12.27
N SER A 40 6.37 -0.05 -12.80
CA SER A 40 6.14 -0.28 -14.22
C SER A 40 5.65 1.00 -14.86
N ASN A 41 6.36 1.43 -15.89
CA ASN A 41 5.77 2.38 -16.81
C ASN A 41 5.04 1.59 -17.88
N LYS A 42 3.76 1.78 -17.97
CA LYS A 42 2.98 1.23 -19.08
C LYS A 42 2.69 2.36 -20.04
N PRO A 43 2.55 2.07 -21.34
CA PRO A 43 1.99 3.04 -22.25
C PRO A 43 0.67 3.43 -21.66
N LEU A 44 0.65 4.59 -21.40
CA LEU A 44 -0.14 5.07 -20.41
C LEU A 44 -1.56 5.02 -20.70
N ASP A 45 -1.99 5.60 -21.60
CA ASP A 45 -3.30 5.49 -22.16
C ASP A 45 -3.18 4.72 -23.49
N THR A 46 -4.23 4.12 -23.93
CA THR A 46 -4.29 3.46 -25.22
C THR A 46 -3.76 4.38 -26.33
N GLY A 47 -2.92 3.90 -27.21
CA GLY A 47 -2.48 4.60 -28.41
C GLY A 47 -1.01 5.00 -28.45
N ILE A 48 -0.24 4.94 -27.35
CA ILE A 48 1.23 5.00 -27.45
C ILE A 48 1.72 3.59 -27.76
N PRO A 49 2.34 3.36 -28.93
CA PRO A 49 2.68 2.00 -29.36
C PRO A 49 3.90 1.46 -28.61
N GLN A 50 3.88 0.18 -28.29
CA GLN A 50 5.02 -0.53 -27.71
C GLN A 50 6.12 -0.84 -28.73
N SER A 51 5.75 -0.95 -30.00
CA SER A 51 6.64 -1.25 -31.12
C SER A 51 6.13 -0.60 -32.40
N GLY A 52 6.86 -0.66 -33.48
CA GLY A 52 6.49 -0.09 -34.77
C GLY A 52 6.64 1.43 -34.86
N SER A 53 5.88 2.09 -35.70
CA SER A 53 5.94 3.54 -35.90
C SER A 53 5.40 4.29 -34.68
N ILE A 54 6.01 5.43 -34.35
CA ILE A 54 5.57 6.31 -33.27
C ILE A 54 5.63 7.76 -33.74
N SER A 55 4.61 8.54 -33.42
CA SER A 55 4.46 9.93 -33.84
C SER A 55 3.97 10.81 -32.70
N PHE A 56 4.14 12.12 -32.83
CA PHE A 56 3.65 13.09 -31.84
C PHE A 56 2.14 13.02 -31.62
N SER A 57 1.40 12.68 -32.67
CA SER A 57 -0.07 12.60 -32.57
C SER A 57 -0.57 11.56 -31.55
N GLN A 58 0.25 10.56 -31.24
CA GLN A 58 -0.08 9.52 -30.26
C GLN A 58 0.09 9.96 -28.82
N PHE A 59 0.65 11.15 -28.58
CA PHE A 59 0.89 11.67 -27.25
C PHE A 59 -0.18 12.68 -26.80
N TYR A 60 -1.06 13.15 -27.65
CA TYR A 60 -2.14 14.03 -27.23
C TYR A 60 -3.02 13.37 -26.16
N ASP A 61 -3.43 14.15 -25.17
CA ASP A 61 -4.25 13.74 -24.03
C ASP A 61 -3.63 12.62 -23.15
N LYS A 62 -2.36 12.31 -23.38
CA LYS A 62 -1.67 11.27 -22.58
C LYS A 62 -1.14 11.83 -21.27
N ARG A 63 -1.10 10.96 -20.27
CA ARG A 63 -0.51 11.26 -18.97
C ARG A 63 0.35 10.11 -18.47
N LEU A 64 1.27 10.44 -17.58
CA LEU A 64 2.12 9.43 -16.96
C LEU A 64 1.27 8.45 -16.14
N ASN A 65 1.49 7.18 -16.37
CA ASN A 65 0.85 6.08 -15.66
C ASN A 65 1.94 5.20 -15.04
N VAL A 66 1.94 4.99 -13.75
CA VAL A 66 2.95 4.21 -13.05
C VAL A 66 2.28 3.14 -12.21
N VAL A 67 2.77 1.92 -12.33
CA VAL A 67 2.38 0.81 -11.48
C VAL A 67 3.42 0.63 -10.38
N VAL A 68 3.02 0.85 -9.14
CA VAL A 68 3.81 0.48 -7.96
C VAL A 68 3.46 -0.95 -7.61
N ASP A 69 4.32 -1.88 -7.98
CA ASP A 69 4.00 -3.30 -8.00
C ASP A 69 4.60 -4.08 -6.82
N PHE A 70 3.75 -4.85 -6.16
CA PHE A 70 4.09 -5.75 -5.06
C PHE A 70 3.72 -7.19 -5.42
N HIS A 71 4.41 -7.78 -6.40
CA HIS A 71 4.12 -9.14 -6.85
C HIS A 71 5.23 -10.16 -6.57
N THR A 72 6.48 -9.72 -6.38
CA THR A 72 7.63 -10.62 -6.20
C THR A 72 8.16 -10.64 -4.77
N GLY A 73 8.84 -11.72 -4.43
CA GLY A 73 9.47 -11.92 -3.11
C GLY A 73 8.52 -12.46 -2.04
N GLY A 74 9.06 -12.80 -0.89
CA GLY A 74 8.31 -13.32 0.26
C GLY A 74 7.37 -12.29 0.88
N THR A 75 6.73 -12.69 1.98
CA THR A 75 5.91 -11.78 2.79
C THR A 75 6.74 -10.58 3.23
N VAL A 76 6.18 -9.40 3.07
CA VAL A 76 6.77 -8.15 3.56
C VAL A 76 5.85 -7.52 4.60
N SER A 77 6.37 -6.63 5.41
CA SER A 77 5.58 -5.95 6.43
C SER A 77 5.72 -4.43 6.34
N ARG A 78 4.64 -3.73 6.66
CA ARG A 78 4.63 -2.27 6.84
C ARG A 78 5.20 -1.51 5.65
N VAL A 79 4.62 -1.68 4.48
CA VAL A 79 5.05 -0.99 3.27
C VAL A 79 4.30 0.33 3.06
N ASN A 80 5.01 1.31 2.51
CA ASN A 80 4.44 2.57 2.06
C ASN A 80 4.66 2.71 0.55
N ALA A 81 3.57 2.79 -0.20
CA ALA A 81 3.62 2.81 -1.65
C ALA A 81 4.26 4.09 -2.19
N LYS A 82 4.02 5.24 -1.56
CA LYS A 82 4.65 6.51 -1.92
C LYS A 82 6.17 6.49 -1.72
N ASN A 83 6.64 5.92 -0.61
CA ASN A 83 8.07 5.77 -0.38
C ASN A 83 8.71 4.86 -1.43
N ARG A 84 8.03 3.77 -1.77
CA ARG A 84 8.49 2.87 -2.83
C ARG A 84 8.56 3.58 -4.19
N TYR A 85 7.55 4.36 -4.53
CA TYR A 85 7.57 5.21 -5.71
C TYR A 85 8.74 6.19 -5.68
N ASN A 86 8.92 6.93 -4.58
CA ASN A 86 9.98 7.92 -4.45
C ASN A 86 11.38 7.31 -4.56
N ASN A 87 11.62 6.18 -3.92
CA ASN A 87 12.91 5.50 -3.93
C ASN A 87 13.30 4.95 -5.31
N ASN A 88 12.32 4.59 -6.12
CA ASN A 88 12.56 3.98 -7.42
C ASN A 88 12.48 4.97 -8.60
N ARG A 89 11.74 6.07 -8.47
CA ARG A 89 11.51 7.00 -9.59
C ARG A 89 12.77 7.68 -10.12
N VAL A 90 13.76 7.89 -9.25
CA VAL A 90 14.99 8.64 -9.61
C VAL A 90 15.92 7.82 -10.51
N THR A 91 15.92 6.51 -10.33
CA THR A 91 16.90 5.64 -10.97
C THR A 91 16.39 5.00 -12.24
N VAL A 92 15.09 4.94 -12.50
CA VAL A 92 14.70 3.75 -13.14
C VAL A 92 13.54 3.78 -14.08
N ILE A 93 12.87 4.80 -14.26
CA ILE A 93 11.89 4.78 -15.30
C ILE A 93 12.56 5.15 -16.61
N GLY A 94 13.15 4.16 -17.29
CA GLY A 94 13.73 4.32 -18.62
C GLY A 94 14.83 5.39 -18.75
N GLY A 95 15.57 5.67 -17.68
CA GLY A 95 16.53 6.77 -17.67
C GLY A 95 15.90 8.17 -17.59
N PHE A 96 14.60 8.26 -17.42
CA PHE A 96 13.90 9.54 -17.30
C PHE A 96 14.12 10.17 -15.93
N ARG A 97 14.68 11.35 -15.91
CA ARG A 97 14.91 12.13 -14.70
C ARG A 97 13.79 13.17 -14.52
N GLY A 98 13.48 13.49 -13.26
CA GLY A 98 12.59 14.60 -12.95
C GLY A 98 11.11 14.34 -13.25
N LYS A 99 10.67 13.10 -13.14
CA LYS A 99 9.27 12.76 -13.38
C LYS A 99 8.34 13.50 -12.48
N LYS A 100 7.36 14.04 -13.08
CA LYS A 100 6.24 14.69 -12.46
C LYS A 100 5.33 13.64 -11.80
N GLU A 101 4.93 13.94 -10.57
CA GLU A 101 3.89 13.22 -9.87
C GLU A 101 2.51 13.79 -10.16
N ALA A 102 2.43 15.13 -10.16
CA ALA A 102 1.20 15.87 -10.35
C ALA A 102 0.48 15.47 -11.65
N GLY A 103 -0.81 15.17 -11.55
CA GLY A 103 -1.66 14.75 -12.65
C GLY A 103 -1.38 13.36 -13.21
N SER A 104 -0.53 12.59 -12.57
CA SER A 104 -0.22 11.22 -12.98
C SER A 104 -1.31 10.24 -12.56
N LYS A 105 -1.40 9.11 -13.24
CA LYS A 105 -2.17 7.94 -12.80
C LYS A 105 -1.23 6.98 -12.10
N ILE A 106 -1.53 6.64 -10.87
CA ILE A 106 -0.73 5.72 -10.08
C ILE A 106 -1.59 4.52 -9.70
N LEU A 107 -1.15 3.33 -10.09
CA LEU A 107 -1.75 2.07 -9.69
C LEU A 107 -0.84 1.38 -8.68
N ILE A 108 -1.34 1.16 -7.48
CA ILE A 108 -0.70 0.32 -6.48
C ILE A 108 -1.23 -1.10 -6.67
N HIS A 109 -0.43 -1.98 -7.24
CA HIS A 109 -0.81 -3.35 -7.51
C HIS A 109 -0.20 -4.30 -6.48
N VAL A 110 -1.04 -5.07 -5.80
CA VAL A 110 -0.63 -6.03 -4.76
C VAL A 110 -1.04 -7.44 -5.17
N ASN A 111 -0.07 -8.28 -5.46
CA ASN A 111 -0.30 -9.68 -5.78
C ASN A 111 0.56 -10.62 -4.91
N LYS A 112 0.80 -10.23 -3.66
CA LYS A 112 1.53 -10.99 -2.64
C LYS A 112 0.98 -10.69 -1.26
N THR A 113 1.49 -11.38 -0.25
CA THR A 113 1.12 -11.12 1.14
C THR A 113 1.92 -9.94 1.72
N ILE A 114 1.21 -9.00 2.32
CA ILE A 114 1.76 -7.87 3.08
C ILE A 114 1.09 -7.87 4.44
N GLY A 115 1.89 -7.97 5.50
CA GLY A 115 1.43 -7.97 6.88
C GLY A 115 1.73 -6.67 7.61
N SER A 116 1.12 -6.47 8.75
CA SER A 116 1.51 -5.43 9.71
C SER A 116 2.28 -6.03 10.90
N ALA A 117 2.87 -5.18 11.72
CA ALA A 117 3.50 -5.57 12.97
C ALA A 117 2.53 -5.33 14.14
N LYS A 118 2.61 -6.17 15.18
CA LYS A 118 1.87 -6.00 16.44
C LYS A 118 2.31 -4.76 17.22
N GLY A 119 1.58 -4.43 18.24
CA GLY A 119 1.97 -3.52 19.33
C GLY A 119 1.64 -2.05 19.12
N ASN A 120 1.23 -1.62 17.92
CA ASN A 120 0.81 -0.24 17.68
C ASN A 120 -0.25 -0.19 16.56
N GLN A 121 -1.39 0.42 16.83
CA GLN A 121 -2.47 0.60 15.84
C GLN A 121 -2.02 1.34 14.57
N ALA A 122 -1.02 2.21 14.69
CA ALA A 122 -0.42 2.89 13.54
C ALA A 122 0.38 1.96 12.61
N ASN A 123 0.62 0.71 13.01
CA ASN A 123 1.26 -0.30 12.18
C ASN A 123 0.28 -0.84 11.13
N VAL A 124 0.16 -0.15 10.01
CA VAL A 124 -0.66 -0.58 8.88
C VAL A 124 0.16 -1.47 7.96
N ALA A 125 -0.45 -2.53 7.38
CA ALA A 125 0.27 -3.41 6.47
C ALA A 125 0.71 -2.67 5.20
N LEU A 126 -0.23 -2.01 4.52
CA LEU A 126 0.03 -1.17 3.35
C LEU A 126 -0.52 0.24 3.57
N ARG A 127 0.33 1.26 3.47
CA ARG A 127 -0.06 2.66 3.36
C ARG A 127 0.04 3.12 1.92
N THR A 128 -0.95 3.86 1.44
CA THR A 128 -0.85 4.50 0.13
C THR A 128 0.20 5.61 0.15
N GLY A 129 0.34 6.32 1.25
CA GLY A 129 1.14 7.53 1.37
C GLY A 129 0.44 8.77 0.83
N SER A 130 1.02 9.93 1.12
CA SER A 130 0.49 11.22 0.69
C SER A 130 0.94 11.56 -0.73
N TRP A 131 0.01 11.86 -1.61
CA TRP A 131 0.24 12.20 -3.01
C TRP A 131 -0.23 13.63 -3.30
N ASN A 132 0.21 14.20 -4.43
CA ASN A 132 -0.36 15.47 -4.87
C ASN A 132 -1.85 15.31 -5.16
N SER A 133 -2.65 16.33 -4.88
CA SER A 133 -4.12 16.29 -4.96
C SER A 133 -4.67 15.95 -6.36
N ASP A 134 -3.89 16.19 -7.41
CA ASP A 134 -4.27 15.92 -8.80
C ASP A 134 -3.78 14.55 -9.32
N VAL A 135 -3.21 13.72 -8.44
CA VAL A 135 -2.88 12.32 -8.75
C VAL A 135 -4.17 11.49 -8.77
N VAL A 136 -4.35 10.69 -9.81
CA VAL A 136 -5.39 9.68 -9.84
C VAL A 136 -4.82 8.39 -9.26
N LEU A 137 -5.17 8.10 -8.00
CA LEU A 137 -4.66 6.94 -7.28
C LEU A 137 -5.65 5.78 -7.29
N SER A 138 -5.13 4.59 -7.52
CA SER A 138 -5.90 3.35 -7.39
C SER A 138 -5.07 2.26 -6.71
N VAL A 139 -5.75 1.39 -5.97
CA VAL A 139 -5.18 0.20 -5.34
C VAL A 139 -5.89 -1.02 -5.90
N ASP A 140 -5.14 -1.94 -6.48
CA ASP A 140 -5.65 -3.21 -7.00
C ASP A 140 -5.03 -4.37 -6.23
N ILE A 141 -5.88 -5.11 -5.54
CA ILE A 141 -5.49 -6.32 -4.83
C ILE A 141 -5.77 -7.50 -5.74
N GLY A 142 -4.73 -8.02 -6.36
CA GLY A 142 -4.80 -9.15 -7.28
C GLY A 142 -5.28 -10.44 -6.59
N SER A 143 -5.57 -11.45 -7.39
CA SER A 143 -6.12 -12.73 -6.91
C SER A 143 -5.26 -13.44 -5.84
N SER A 144 -3.95 -13.23 -5.86
CA SER A 144 -3.01 -13.71 -4.84
C SER A 144 -2.64 -12.65 -3.80
N GLY A 145 -3.15 -11.43 -3.93
CA GLY A 145 -2.89 -10.31 -3.02
C GLY A 145 -3.53 -10.54 -1.66
N ARG A 146 -2.79 -10.29 -0.61
CA ARG A 146 -3.22 -10.44 0.79
C ARG A 146 -2.70 -9.29 1.62
N LEU A 147 -3.59 -8.51 2.20
CA LEU A 147 -3.25 -7.51 3.20
C LEU A 147 -3.78 -7.97 4.55
N TYR A 148 -2.88 -8.14 5.54
CA TYR A 148 -3.25 -8.59 6.87
C TYR A 148 -2.80 -7.59 7.94
N GLY A 149 -3.75 -7.11 8.73
CA GLY A 149 -3.47 -6.50 10.02
C GLY A 149 -3.01 -7.56 11.03
N ALA A 150 -2.15 -7.22 11.96
CA ALA A 150 -1.78 -8.09 13.07
C ALA A 150 -2.87 -8.06 14.15
N GLY A 151 -3.16 -9.20 14.75
CA GLY A 151 -4.03 -9.29 15.91
C GLY A 151 -3.42 -8.56 17.12
N GLY A 152 -4.27 -8.08 18.01
CA GLY A 152 -3.86 -7.54 19.30
C GLY A 152 -3.36 -8.64 20.24
N ASP A 153 -2.55 -8.27 21.22
CA ASP A 153 -2.14 -9.19 22.26
C ASP A 153 -3.28 -9.44 23.24
N GLY A 154 -3.38 -10.65 23.77
CA GLY A 154 -4.34 -10.99 24.83
C GLY A 154 -4.06 -10.17 26.09
N GLY A 155 -5.09 -9.85 26.82
CA GLY A 155 -4.99 -9.20 28.13
C GLY A 155 -4.28 -10.10 29.13
N LYS A 156 -3.53 -9.50 30.06
CA LYS A 156 -2.92 -10.22 31.17
C LYS A 156 -4.02 -10.74 32.11
N GLY A 157 -3.96 -12.00 32.50
CA GLY A 157 -4.83 -12.53 33.56
C GLY A 157 -4.63 -11.77 34.88
N ALA A 158 -5.63 -11.78 35.72
CA ALA A 158 -5.49 -11.19 37.05
C ALA A 158 -4.53 -12.02 37.91
N ASP A 159 -3.65 -11.33 38.67
CA ASP A 159 -2.83 -11.99 39.68
C ASP A 159 -3.69 -12.34 40.90
N SER A 160 -3.63 -13.60 41.32
CA SER A 160 -4.43 -14.12 42.45
C SER A 160 -3.88 -13.72 43.85
N TRP A 161 -2.99 -12.75 43.93
CA TRP A 161 -2.16 -12.47 45.09
C TRP A 161 -2.53 -11.23 45.85
N SER A 162 -3.74 -10.99 46.24
CA SER A 162 -4.00 -10.01 47.27
C SER A 162 -5.09 -10.51 48.21
N ASP A 163 -4.91 -10.19 49.49
CA ASP A 163 -5.72 -10.55 50.62
C ASP A 163 -7.24 -10.39 50.39
N GLY A 164 -7.87 -11.42 49.81
CA GLY A 164 -9.34 -11.47 49.74
C GLY A 164 -10.04 -10.62 48.69
N GLY A 165 -9.30 -9.97 47.78
CA GLY A 165 -9.90 -9.15 46.71
C GLY A 165 -10.02 -9.88 45.37
N SER A 166 -11.11 -9.64 44.63
CA SER A 166 -11.19 -10.00 43.22
C SER A 166 -10.42 -8.98 42.38
N GLN A 167 -9.55 -9.42 41.52
CA GLN A 167 -8.88 -8.55 40.55
C GLN A 167 -9.41 -8.83 39.15
N ASN A 168 -9.60 -7.78 38.40
CA ASN A 168 -9.96 -7.87 37.00
C ASN A 168 -8.73 -8.17 36.13
N GLY A 169 -8.87 -9.00 35.15
CA GLY A 169 -7.85 -9.18 34.12
C GLY A 169 -7.63 -7.92 33.29
N GLY A 170 -6.47 -7.83 32.68
CA GLY A 170 -6.13 -6.72 31.80
C GLY A 170 -6.93 -6.73 30.51
N SER A 171 -7.12 -5.56 29.91
CA SER A 171 -7.72 -5.47 28.58
C SER A 171 -6.80 -6.06 27.52
N GLY A 172 -7.37 -6.70 26.52
CA GLY A 172 -6.63 -7.11 25.33
C GLY A 172 -6.14 -5.92 24.51
N GLY A 173 -5.08 -6.12 23.76
CA GLY A 173 -4.53 -5.13 22.85
C GLY A 173 -5.39 -4.93 21.62
N ASN A 174 -5.23 -3.79 20.96
CA ASN A 174 -5.92 -3.54 19.71
C ASN A 174 -5.21 -4.22 18.53
N GLY A 175 -6.01 -4.74 17.59
CA GLY A 175 -5.48 -5.15 16.29
C GLY A 175 -5.05 -3.96 15.42
N THR A 176 -4.35 -4.25 14.34
CA THR A 176 -3.84 -3.23 13.41
C THR A 176 -4.61 -3.24 12.10
N SER A 177 -4.54 -2.15 11.35
CA SER A 177 -5.18 -2.03 10.04
C SER A 177 -4.39 -2.75 8.95
N ALA A 178 -5.10 -3.30 7.96
CA ALA A 178 -4.49 -3.90 6.78
C ALA A 178 -4.14 -2.85 5.71
N LEU A 179 -5.01 -1.87 5.50
CA LEU A 179 -4.84 -0.83 4.48
C LEU A 179 -5.07 0.55 5.10
N GLY A 180 -4.14 1.46 4.87
CA GLY A 180 -4.27 2.88 5.20
C GLY A 180 -4.28 3.70 3.92
N ILE A 181 -5.37 4.41 3.68
CA ILE A 181 -5.56 5.32 2.54
C ILE A 181 -5.31 6.73 3.05
N GLU A 182 -4.35 7.42 2.45
CA GLU A 182 -3.89 8.76 2.83
C GLU A 182 -4.08 9.77 1.70
N HIS A 183 -4.76 9.39 0.63
CA HIS A 183 -5.09 10.22 -0.52
C HIS A 183 -6.58 10.14 -0.80
N GLU A 184 -7.22 11.28 -0.98
CA GLU A 184 -8.65 11.38 -1.28
C GLU A 184 -8.96 10.71 -2.62
N GLU A 185 -10.22 10.29 -2.80
CA GLU A 185 -10.72 9.66 -4.03
C GLU A 185 -9.92 8.44 -4.51
N THR A 186 -9.21 7.77 -3.61
CA THR A 186 -8.49 6.53 -3.96
C THR A 186 -9.47 5.40 -4.26
N ALA A 187 -9.46 4.91 -5.48
CA ALA A 187 -10.24 3.72 -5.84
C ALA A 187 -9.54 2.46 -5.32
N VAL A 188 -10.30 1.56 -4.67
CA VAL A 188 -9.79 0.27 -4.22
C VAL A 188 -10.57 -0.84 -4.91
N ASN A 189 -9.86 -1.69 -5.64
CA ASN A 189 -10.40 -2.88 -6.30
C ASN A 189 -9.80 -4.14 -5.68
N VAL A 190 -10.65 -5.10 -5.33
CA VAL A 190 -10.22 -6.40 -4.80
C VAL A 190 -10.71 -7.47 -5.77
N GLN A 191 -9.78 -8.10 -6.47
CA GLN A 191 -10.08 -9.17 -7.40
C GLN A 191 -10.56 -10.43 -6.68
N SER A 192 -11.24 -11.31 -7.41
CA SER A 192 -11.64 -12.62 -6.87
C SER A 192 -10.42 -13.38 -6.32
N GLY A 193 -10.48 -13.77 -5.05
CA GLY A 193 -9.37 -14.36 -4.32
C GLY A 193 -8.46 -13.38 -3.56
N GLY A 194 -8.47 -12.09 -3.90
CA GLY A 194 -7.78 -11.05 -3.12
C GLY A 194 -8.37 -10.87 -1.73
N LYS A 195 -7.56 -10.44 -0.75
CA LYS A 195 -8.02 -10.30 0.64
C LYS A 195 -7.46 -9.06 1.33
N ILE A 196 -8.32 -8.38 2.09
CA ILE A 196 -7.95 -7.31 3.01
C ILE A 196 -8.57 -7.65 4.36
N HIS A 197 -7.77 -8.00 5.34
CA HIS A 197 -8.22 -8.37 6.67
C HIS A 197 -7.51 -7.52 7.73
N ALA A 198 -8.27 -6.75 8.49
CA ALA A 198 -7.76 -6.09 9.68
C ALA A 198 -7.44 -7.12 10.76
N GLY A 199 -6.53 -6.79 11.65
CA GLY A 199 -6.23 -7.61 12.82
C GLY A 199 -7.39 -7.53 13.83
N ALA A 200 -7.79 -8.67 14.38
CA ALA A 200 -8.73 -8.70 15.48
C ALA A 200 -8.11 -8.13 16.77
N PRO A 201 -8.90 -7.53 17.66
CA PRO A 201 -8.42 -7.20 18.99
C PRO A 201 -8.07 -8.49 19.76
N GLY A 202 -7.16 -8.39 20.72
CA GLY A 202 -6.87 -9.47 21.65
C GLY A 202 -8.01 -9.66 22.63
N GLY A 203 -8.23 -10.88 23.06
CA GLY A 203 -9.18 -11.19 24.14
C GLY A 203 -8.75 -10.53 25.46
N GLY A 204 -9.69 -10.17 26.31
CA GLY A 204 -9.42 -9.72 27.67
C GLY A 204 -8.84 -10.85 28.53
N GLY A 205 -8.00 -10.50 29.50
CA GLY A 205 -7.55 -11.46 30.50
C GLY A 205 -8.69 -11.90 31.42
N GLY A 206 -8.69 -13.16 31.80
CA GLY A 206 -9.66 -13.69 32.77
C GLY A 206 -9.55 -13.01 34.15
N ALA A 207 -10.68 -12.85 34.81
CA ALA A 207 -10.70 -12.42 36.20
C ALA A 207 -10.15 -13.53 37.12
N GLY A 208 -9.28 -13.18 38.05
CA GLY A 208 -8.84 -14.09 39.10
C GLY A 208 -9.77 -13.96 40.31
N ALA A 209 -10.21 -15.09 40.84
CA ALA A 209 -10.91 -15.12 42.13
C ALA A 209 -10.17 -16.07 43.07
N ARG A 210 -9.90 -15.63 44.26
CA ARG A 210 -9.40 -16.47 45.34
C ARG A 210 -10.56 -16.80 46.23
N GLN A 211 -10.88 -18.09 46.31
CA GLN A 211 -11.76 -18.59 47.37
C GLN A 211 -10.84 -18.95 48.54
N VAL A 212 -11.01 -18.22 49.65
CA VAL A 212 -10.37 -18.57 50.92
C VAL A 212 -11.35 -19.51 51.63
N ASP A 213 -11.18 -20.80 51.40
CA ASP A 213 -11.80 -21.78 52.28
C ASP A 213 -10.76 -22.36 53.20
N SER A 214 -11.14 -22.63 54.43
CA SER A 214 -10.26 -23.10 55.48
C SER A 214 -9.57 -24.40 55.09
N GLY A 215 -8.47 -24.30 54.37
CA GLY A 215 -7.53 -25.41 54.13
C GLY A 215 -7.15 -25.74 52.71
N ALA A 216 -7.63 -25.03 51.66
CA ALA A 216 -7.18 -25.28 50.30
C ALA A 216 -7.25 -24.00 49.44
N ASP A 217 -6.13 -23.51 48.98
CA ASP A 217 -6.04 -22.44 47.97
C ASP A 217 -6.44 -23.00 46.60
N ARG A 218 -7.54 -22.54 46.05
CA ARG A 218 -7.93 -22.79 44.66
C ARG A 218 -7.90 -21.50 43.87
N SER A 219 -7.03 -21.42 42.92
CA SER A 219 -7.01 -20.35 41.94
C SER A 219 -7.66 -20.81 40.64
N ALA A 220 -8.66 -20.06 40.15
CA ALA A 220 -9.23 -20.27 38.83
C ALA A 220 -8.74 -19.14 37.91
N CYS A 221 -8.01 -19.47 36.87
CA CYS A 221 -7.68 -18.56 35.77
C CYS A 221 -8.59 -18.89 34.59
N GLY A 222 -9.45 -17.94 34.22
CA GLY A 222 -10.15 -17.99 32.94
C GLY A 222 -9.22 -17.45 31.85
N GLY A 223 -8.92 -18.26 30.82
CA GLY A 223 -8.28 -17.79 29.61
C GLY A 223 -9.36 -17.28 28.64
N GLY A 224 -9.07 -16.14 27.96
CA GLY A 224 -9.88 -15.63 26.88
C GLY A 224 -9.19 -15.89 25.52
#